data_b5c9109ec57a1b7244d85488e8591d4f
#
_entry.id   b5c9109ec57a1b7244d85488e8591d4f
#
_cell.length_a   1.000
_cell.length_b   1.000
_cell.length_c   1.000
_cell.angle_alpha   90.00
_cell.angle_beta   90.00
_cell.angle_gamma   90.00
#
_symmetry.space_group_name_H-M   'P 1'
#
loop_
_entity.id
_entity.type
_entity.pdbx_description
1 polymer ?
#
loop_
_entity_poly.entity_id
_entity_poly.type
_entity_poly.pdbx_seq_one_letter_code
_entity_poly.pdbx_strand_id
1 'polypeptide(L)'
;FNSATAAVLIDYKGLAANELVEMRQELHKVHSTMKVLKNTLAKLAVEETPFSGIRDQFVDTRALVYGQEDPVEQAKILVKIAEKNPNLKIHAGVLVDSSKTSVLDDAQVEALSKLPAKEELLVKLLFLLQAPATQLVRTLNEVPAKFVRTLAAVRDSKE
;
A
#
# COMPACT_ATOMS: atom_id res chain seq x y z
N PHE A 1 -9.79 -13.17 -11.75
CA PHE A 1 -9.05 -13.46 -10.49
C PHE A 1 -7.62 -13.95 -10.73
N ASN A 2 -7.37 -14.86 -11.64
CA ASN A 2 -6.03 -15.45 -11.83
C ASN A 2 -4.90 -14.48 -12.18
N SER A 3 -5.20 -13.29 -12.66
CA SER A 3 -4.22 -12.26 -13.03
C SER A 3 -4.23 -11.04 -12.10
N ALA A 4 -4.99 -11.07 -11.02
CA ALA A 4 -5.06 -9.97 -10.07
C ALA A 4 -3.99 -10.12 -8.99
N THR A 5 -3.19 -9.08 -8.77
CA THR A 5 -2.17 -9.01 -7.71
C THR A 5 -2.78 -8.59 -6.37
N ALA A 6 -3.83 -7.77 -6.43
CA ALA A 6 -4.54 -7.30 -5.24
C ALA A 6 -6.04 -7.26 -5.49
N ALA A 7 -6.82 -7.55 -4.47
CA ALA A 7 -8.26 -7.42 -4.45
C ALA A 7 -8.70 -6.81 -3.12
N VAL A 8 -9.58 -5.80 -3.17
CA VAL A 8 -10.13 -5.14 -1.98
C VAL A 8 -11.64 -5.20 -2.03
N LEU A 9 -12.25 -5.62 -0.92
CA LEU A 9 -13.70 -5.63 -0.72
C LEU A 9 -14.14 -4.33 -0.08
N ILE A 10 -15.05 -3.63 -0.74
CA ILE A 10 -15.62 -2.38 -0.27
C ILE A 10 -17.14 -2.48 -0.17
N ASP A 11 -17.71 -1.80 0.81
CA ASP A 11 -19.16 -1.57 0.89
C ASP A 11 -19.46 -0.21 0.23
N TYR A 12 -20.28 -0.24 -0.81
CA TYR A 12 -20.66 0.96 -1.56
C TYR A 12 -22.07 1.44 -1.21
N LYS A 13 -22.70 0.86 -0.20
CA LYS A 13 -24.07 1.22 0.20
C LYS A 13 -24.14 2.66 0.71
N GLY A 14 -24.99 3.46 0.07
CA GLY A 14 -25.17 4.87 0.43
C GLY A 14 -24.34 5.87 -0.37
N LEU A 15 -23.56 5.41 -1.35
CA LEU A 15 -22.87 6.28 -2.30
C LEU A 15 -23.82 6.74 -3.42
N ALA A 16 -23.70 7.99 -3.84
CA ALA A 16 -24.41 8.52 -5.00
C ALA A 16 -23.83 7.92 -6.30
N ALA A 17 -24.68 7.85 -7.35
CA ALA A 17 -24.24 7.30 -8.64
C ALA A 17 -23.06 8.08 -9.25
N ASN A 18 -23.02 9.39 -9.07
CA ASN A 18 -21.92 10.22 -9.55
C ASN A 18 -20.58 9.89 -8.84
N GLU A 19 -20.62 9.67 -7.54
CA GLU A 19 -19.44 9.29 -6.74
C GLU A 19 -18.87 7.93 -7.17
N LEU A 20 -19.77 6.99 -7.50
CA LEU A 20 -19.35 5.68 -8.04
C LEU A 20 -18.69 5.81 -9.43
N VAL A 21 -19.15 6.76 -10.24
CA VAL A 21 -18.54 7.02 -11.55
C VAL A 21 -17.15 7.64 -11.39
N GLU A 22 -17.02 8.64 -10.51
CA GLU A 22 -15.74 9.28 -10.21
C GLU A 22 -14.73 8.24 -9.64
N MET A 23 -15.18 7.41 -8.68
CA MET A 23 -14.35 6.34 -8.13
C MET A 23 -13.87 5.37 -9.21
N ARG A 24 -14.73 4.96 -10.13
CA ARG A 24 -14.33 4.10 -11.24
C ARG A 24 -13.32 4.77 -12.16
N GLN A 25 -13.47 6.06 -12.43
CA GLN A 25 -12.51 6.82 -13.24
C GLN A 25 -11.15 6.94 -12.56
N GLU A 26 -11.12 7.21 -11.25
CA GLU A 26 -9.87 7.27 -10.48
C GLU A 26 -9.18 5.89 -10.43
N LEU A 27 -9.93 4.83 -10.17
CA LEU A 27 -9.41 3.46 -10.16
C LEU A 27 -8.90 3.02 -11.53
N HIS A 28 -9.55 3.45 -12.59
CA HIS A 28 -9.11 3.12 -13.96
C HIS A 28 -7.75 3.74 -14.31
N LYS A 29 -7.40 4.90 -13.74
CA LYS A 29 -6.09 5.55 -13.93
C LYS A 29 -4.93 4.69 -13.37
N VAL A 30 -5.20 3.89 -12.37
CA VAL A 30 -4.23 2.96 -11.73
C VAL A 30 -4.47 1.51 -12.15
N HIS A 31 -4.98 1.30 -13.35
CA HIS A 31 -5.24 -0.04 -13.91
C HIS A 31 -6.01 -0.97 -12.96
N SER A 32 -6.85 -0.39 -12.11
CA SER A 32 -7.74 -1.11 -11.20
C SER A 32 -9.18 -1.02 -11.67
N THR A 33 -9.91 -2.12 -11.53
CA THR A 33 -11.30 -2.22 -11.98
C THR A 33 -12.20 -2.53 -10.79
N MET A 34 -13.30 -1.79 -10.67
CA MET A 34 -14.35 -2.06 -9.69
C MET A 34 -15.49 -2.84 -10.33
N LYS A 35 -15.83 -4.00 -9.79
CA LYS A 35 -17.01 -4.77 -10.18
C LYS A 35 -17.89 -5.09 -8.99
N VAL A 36 -19.19 -4.91 -9.19
CA VAL A 36 -20.22 -5.41 -8.27
C VAL A 36 -20.53 -6.84 -8.69
N LEU A 37 -20.36 -7.77 -7.78
CA LEU A 37 -20.54 -9.20 -8.02
C LEU A 37 -21.70 -9.74 -7.17
N LYS A 38 -22.37 -10.74 -7.70
CA LYS A 38 -23.36 -11.50 -6.90
C LYS A 38 -22.57 -12.40 -5.93
N ASN A 39 -22.86 -12.28 -4.62
CA ASN A 39 -22.10 -12.97 -3.56
C ASN A 39 -22.00 -14.49 -3.77
N THR A 40 -23.07 -15.13 -4.23
CA THR A 40 -23.07 -16.57 -4.51
C THR A 40 -22.07 -16.96 -5.60
N LEU A 41 -22.00 -16.18 -6.68
CA LEU A 41 -21.05 -16.40 -7.78
C LEU A 41 -19.63 -16.06 -7.36
N ALA A 42 -19.45 -15.00 -6.57
CA ALA A 42 -18.15 -14.63 -6.03
C ALA A 42 -17.58 -15.73 -5.12
N LYS A 43 -18.38 -16.30 -4.23
CA LYS A 43 -17.98 -17.42 -3.35
C LYS A 43 -17.51 -18.63 -4.14
N LEU A 44 -18.23 -19.03 -5.19
CA LEU A 44 -17.85 -20.13 -6.05
C LEU A 44 -16.56 -19.85 -6.82
N ALA A 45 -16.43 -18.63 -7.37
CA ALA A 45 -15.24 -18.25 -8.13
C ALA A 45 -13.97 -18.15 -7.28
N VAL A 46 -14.12 -17.87 -5.98
CA VAL A 46 -12.99 -17.71 -5.05
C VAL A 46 -12.51 -19.07 -4.51
N GLU A 47 -13.35 -20.10 -4.48
CA GLU A 47 -12.98 -21.44 -4.00
C GLU A 47 -11.78 -22.06 -4.77
N GLU A 48 -11.68 -21.78 -6.07
CA GLU A 48 -10.62 -22.31 -6.93
C GLU A 48 -9.42 -21.36 -7.10
N THR A 49 -9.38 -20.25 -6.32
CA THR A 49 -8.35 -19.21 -6.47
C THR A 49 -7.61 -18.95 -5.15
N PRO A 50 -6.43 -18.33 -5.19
CA PRO A 50 -5.70 -17.91 -3.98
C PRO A 50 -6.52 -17.03 -3.04
N PHE A 51 -7.62 -16.45 -3.51
CA PHE A 51 -8.49 -15.56 -2.72
C PHE A 51 -9.48 -16.29 -1.79
N SER A 52 -9.32 -17.60 -1.56
CA SER A 52 -10.21 -18.39 -0.70
C SER A 52 -10.37 -17.83 0.73
N GLY A 53 -9.37 -17.11 1.25
CA GLY A 53 -9.40 -16.51 2.59
C GLY A 53 -10.47 -15.43 2.80
N ILE A 54 -11.04 -14.86 1.74
CA ILE A 54 -12.12 -13.84 1.84
C ILE A 54 -13.52 -14.40 1.55
N ARG A 55 -13.67 -15.72 1.40
CA ARG A 55 -14.95 -16.36 1.08
C ARG A 55 -16.08 -15.96 2.06
N ASP A 56 -15.77 -15.95 3.35
CA ASP A 56 -16.76 -15.67 4.40
C ASP A 56 -17.13 -14.18 4.48
N GLN A 57 -16.32 -13.33 3.87
CA GLN A 57 -16.53 -11.90 3.86
C GLN A 57 -17.45 -11.43 2.72
N PHE A 58 -17.86 -12.30 1.79
CA PHE A 58 -18.86 -11.97 0.78
C PHE A 58 -20.27 -12.03 1.39
N VAL A 59 -20.61 -11.00 2.18
CA VAL A 59 -21.91 -10.77 2.82
C VAL A 59 -22.37 -9.36 2.42
N ASP A 60 -23.66 -9.13 2.33
CA ASP A 60 -24.28 -7.83 1.98
C ASP A 60 -23.90 -7.29 0.59
N THR A 61 -24.08 -5.98 0.40
CA THR A 61 -23.84 -5.27 -0.86
C THR A 61 -22.39 -4.87 -0.99
N ARG A 62 -21.52 -5.81 -1.39
CA ARG A 62 -20.11 -5.55 -1.55
C ARG A 62 -19.70 -5.45 -3.00
N ALA A 63 -18.77 -4.57 -3.26
CA ALA A 63 -18.06 -4.48 -4.54
C ALA A 63 -16.62 -4.95 -4.37
N LEU A 64 -16.11 -5.58 -5.41
CA LEU A 64 -14.73 -6.00 -5.51
C LEU A 64 -13.97 -5.01 -6.37
N VAL A 65 -12.89 -4.47 -5.83
CA VAL A 65 -11.89 -3.72 -6.57
C VAL A 65 -10.68 -4.61 -6.73
N TYR A 66 -10.26 -4.85 -7.95
CA TYR A 66 -9.07 -5.65 -8.26
C TYR A 66 -8.16 -4.92 -9.24
N GLY A 67 -6.86 -5.08 -9.06
CA GLY A 67 -5.82 -4.50 -9.90
C GLY A 67 -4.71 -5.51 -10.22
N GLN A 68 -3.98 -5.25 -11.30
CA GLN A 68 -2.86 -6.09 -11.74
C GLN A 68 -1.51 -5.46 -11.43
N GLU A 69 -1.48 -4.15 -11.16
CA GLU A 69 -0.25 -3.39 -10.93
C GLU A 69 0.00 -3.16 -9.44
N ASP A 70 0.07 -1.91 -9.01
CA ASP A 70 0.50 -1.55 -7.66
C ASP A 70 -0.65 -1.58 -6.63
N PRO A 71 -0.63 -2.52 -5.67
CA PRO A 71 -1.63 -2.59 -4.60
C PRO A 71 -1.62 -1.35 -3.68
N VAL A 72 -0.48 -0.67 -3.57
CA VAL A 72 -0.32 0.52 -2.74
C VAL A 72 -1.08 1.72 -3.32
N GLU A 73 -0.99 1.94 -4.63
CA GLU A 73 -1.73 3.02 -5.29
C GLU A 73 -3.23 2.79 -5.24
N GLN A 74 -3.66 1.54 -5.43
CA GLN A 74 -5.07 1.15 -5.28
C GLN A 74 -5.58 1.46 -3.86
N ALA A 75 -4.82 1.08 -2.82
CA ALA A 75 -5.18 1.37 -1.44
C ALA A 75 -5.23 2.88 -1.15
N LYS A 76 -4.28 3.66 -1.66
CA LYS A 76 -4.27 5.13 -1.51
C LYS A 76 -5.53 5.79 -2.07
N ILE A 77 -5.97 5.36 -3.25
CA ILE A 77 -7.17 5.93 -3.87
C ILE A 77 -8.40 5.54 -3.06
N LEU A 78 -8.52 4.28 -2.65
CA LEU A 78 -9.65 3.82 -1.85
C LEU A 78 -9.76 4.55 -0.52
N VAL A 79 -8.64 4.74 0.19
CA VAL A 79 -8.62 5.48 1.47
C VAL A 79 -8.96 6.95 1.25
N LYS A 80 -8.43 7.62 0.22
CA LYS A 80 -8.78 9.02 -0.11
C LYS A 80 -10.28 9.18 -0.41
N ILE A 81 -10.88 8.21 -1.07
CA ILE A 81 -12.32 8.25 -1.36
C ILE A 81 -13.13 7.95 -0.08
N ALA A 82 -12.65 7.04 0.76
CA ALA A 82 -13.29 6.75 2.06
C ALA A 82 -13.23 7.96 3.01
N GLU A 83 -12.16 8.75 2.99
CA GLU A 83 -12.07 10.01 3.74
C GLU A 83 -13.09 11.07 3.26
N LYS A 84 -13.34 11.12 1.95
CA LYS A 84 -14.34 12.04 1.36
C LYS A 84 -15.78 11.58 1.63
N ASN A 85 -16.00 10.28 1.66
CA ASN A 85 -17.32 9.66 1.75
C ASN A 85 -17.40 8.70 2.95
N PRO A 86 -17.97 9.13 4.08
CA PRO A 86 -18.04 8.31 5.29
C PRO A 86 -18.91 7.03 5.13
N ASN A 87 -19.67 6.95 4.04
CA ASN A 87 -20.48 5.78 3.71
C ASN A 87 -19.67 4.64 3.08
N LEU A 88 -18.48 4.93 2.54
CA LEU A 88 -17.59 3.92 1.99
C LEU A 88 -16.83 3.23 3.11
N LYS A 89 -17.05 1.94 3.28
CA LYS A 89 -16.29 1.12 4.24
C LYS A 89 -15.44 0.11 3.51
N ILE A 90 -14.18 0.07 3.87
CA ILE A 90 -13.24 -0.97 3.42
C ILE A 90 -13.37 -2.12 4.43
N HIS A 91 -13.60 -3.34 3.98
CA HIS A 91 -13.78 -4.48 4.87
C HIS A 91 -12.55 -5.38 4.91
N ALA A 92 -12.00 -5.70 3.77
CA ALA A 92 -10.83 -6.53 3.69
C ALA A 92 -10.11 -6.32 2.36
N GLY A 93 -8.81 -6.55 2.40
CA GLY A 93 -7.97 -6.66 1.24
C GLY A 93 -7.34 -8.03 1.14
N VAL A 94 -7.00 -8.45 -0.06
CA VAL A 94 -6.16 -9.62 -0.29
C VAL A 94 -5.02 -9.22 -1.20
N LEU A 95 -3.83 -9.50 -0.76
CA LEU A 95 -2.63 -9.41 -1.59
C LEU A 95 -2.23 -10.84 -1.97
N VAL A 96 -2.08 -11.05 -3.25
CA VAL A 96 -1.53 -12.30 -3.80
C VAL A 96 -0.10 -12.04 -4.19
N ASP A 97 0.80 -12.59 -3.40
CA ASP A 97 2.20 -12.63 -3.75
C ASP A 97 2.52 -14.00 -4.36
N SER A 98 3.62 -14.11 -5.09
CA SER A 98 4.01 -15.33 -5.82
C SER A 98 4.05 -16.61 -4.97
N SER A 99 4.11 -16.49 -3.64
CA SER A 99 4.22 -17.62 -2.71
C SER A 99 3.25 -17.60 -1.52
N LYS A 100 2.55 -16.48 -1.27
CA LYS A 100 1.64 -16.35 -0.11
C LYS A 100 0.47 -15.43 -0.43
N THR A 101 -0.70 -15.84 0.02
CA THR A 101 -1.89 -14.99 0.04
C THR A 101 -2.03 -14.41 1.44
N SER A 102 -2.02 -13.09 1.53
CA SER A 102 -2.22 -12.37 2.80
C SER A 102 -3.58 -11.71 2.77
N VAL A 103 -4.42 -12.08 3.72
CA VAL A 103 -5.69 -11.38 3.97
C VAL A 103 -5.38 -10.19 4.87
N LEU A 104 -5.81 -9.02 4.46
CA LEU A 104 -5.60 -7.74 5.15
C LEU A 104 -6.92 -7.26 5.73
N ASP A 105 -6.91 -6.88 6.99
CA ASP A 105 -8.00 -6.18 7.64
C ASP A 105 -8.02 -4.69 7.24
N ASP A 106 -9.10 -3.99 7.57
CA ASP A 106 -9.30 -2.57 7.29
C ASP A 106 -8.11 -1.70 7.78
N ALA A 107 -7.65 -1.89 9.01
CA ALA A 107 -6.49 -1.19 9.57
C ALA A 107 -5.19 -1.45 8.78
N GLN A 108 -5.02 -2.65 8.25
CA GLN A 108 -3.85 -3.01 7.44
C GLN A 108 -3.92 -2.40 6.04
N VAL A 109 -5.11 -2.30 5.45
CA VAL A 109 -5.31 -1.59 4.16
C VAL A 109 -5.03 -0.10 4.33
N GLU A 110 -5.43 0.49 5.45
CA GLU A 110 -5.07 1.88 5.78
C GLU A 110 -3.56 2.04 5.98
N ALA A 111 -2.90 1.12 6.67
CA ALA A 111 -1.45 1.14 6.81
C ALA A 111 -0.74 1.00 5.45
N LEU A 112 -1.28 0.17 4.55
CA LEU A 112 -0.78 0.01 3.18
C LEU A 112 -0.86 1.33 2.40
N SER A 113 -1.93 2.11 2.59
CA SER A 113 -2.10 3.40 1.92
C SER A 113 -1.06 4.45 2.33
N LYS A 114 -0.48 4.33 3.53
CA LYS A 114 0.57 5.23 4.05
C LYS A 114 1.96 4.90 3.49
N LEU A 115 2.11 3.77 2.82
CA LEU A 115 3.38 3.39 2.22
C LEU A 115 3.68 4.23 0.96
N PRO A 116 4.96 4.55 0.70
CA PRO A 116 5.37 5.16 -0.56
C PRO A 116 5.19 4.19 -1.75
N ALA A 117 5.31 4.69 -2.97
CA ALA A 117 5.25 3.86 -4.17
C ALA A 117 6.33 2.77 -4.16
N LYS A 118 6.09 1.69 -4.91
CA LYS A 118 7.01 0.53 -4.98
C LYS A 118 8.44 0.93 -5.32
N GLU A 119 8.62 1.87 -6.24
CA GLU A 119 9.93 2.36 -6.63
C GLU A 119 10.67 3.05 -5.48
N GLU A 120 9.97 3.87 -4.70
CA GLU A 120 10.55 4.53 -3.52
C GLU A 120 10.92 3.53 -2.42
N LEU A 121 10.13 2.46 -2.26
CA LEU A 121 10.46 1.38 -1.32
C LEU A 121 11.73 0.64 -1.74
N LEU A 122 11.90 0.37 -3.03
CA LEU A 122 13.12 -0.22 -3.57
C LEU A 122 14.33 0.68 -3.36
N VAL A 123 14.19 1.98 -3.59
CA VAL A 123 15.24 2.96 -3.31
C VAL A 123 15.62 2.96 -1.83
N LYS A 124 14.64 2.97 -0.93
CA LYS A 124 14.89 2.88 0.53
C LYS A 124 15.60 1.59 0.91
N LEU A 125 15.21 0.45 0.31
CA LEU A 125 15.89 -0.82 0.53
C LEU A 125 17.36 -0.76 0.10
N LEU A 126 17.65 -0.21 -1.07
CA LEU A 126 19.03 -0.03 -1.55
C LEU A 126 19.84 0.87 -0.62
N PHE A 127 19.27 1.97 -0.13
CA PHE A 127 19.93 2.83 0.86
C PHE A 127 20.22 2.08 2.15
N LEU A 128 19.27 1.27 2.65
CA LEU A 128 19.47 0.47 3.87
C LEU A 128 20.58 -0.58 3.69
N LEU A 129 20.69 -1.18 2.51
CA LEU A 129 21.78 -2.12 2.21
C LEU A 129 23.16 -1.43 2.14
N GLN A 130 23.22 -0.19 1.70
CA GLN A 130 24.45 0.59 1.64
C GLN A 130 24.80 1.28 2.98
N ALA A 131 23.81 1.45 3.87
CA ALA A 131 23.97 2.18 5.12
C ALA A 131 25.13 1.66 6.00
N PRO A 132 25.33 0.35 6.21
CA PRO A 132 26.43 -0.15 7.05
C PRO A 132 27.81 0.25 6.51
N ALA A 133 28.02 0.13 5.21
CA ALA A 133 29.30 0.51 4.58
C ALA A 133 29.55 2.02 4.65
N THR A 134 28.53 2.81 4.37
CA THR A 134 28.59 4.27 4.44
C THR A 134 28.85 4.74 5.87
N GLN A 135 28.20 4.11 6.86
CA GLN A 135 28.38 4.47 8.26
C GLN A 135 29.78 4.12 8.77
N LEU A 136 30.34 2.99 8.34
CA LEU A 136 31.71 2.62 8.66
C LEU A 136 32.72 3.67 8.12
N VAL A 137 32.58 4.06 6.86
CA VAL A 137 33.46 5.09 6.27
C VAL A 137 33.29 6.43 6.99
N ARG A 138 32.07 6.83 7.33
CA ARG A 138 31.84 8.06 8.11
C ARG A 138 32.51 8.02 9.48
N THR A 139 32.36 6.93 10.23
CA THR A 139 33.01 6.81 11.54
C THR A 139 34.52 6.85 11.46
N LEU A 140 35.11 6.22 10.45
CA LEU A 140 36.57 6.29 10.23
C LEU A 140 37.04 7.72 9.88
N ASN A 141 36.27 8.45 9.08
CA ASN A 141 36.59 9.83 8.72
C ASN A 141 36.26 10.84 9.85
N GLU A 142 35.39 10.50 10.76
CA GLU A 142 34.96 11.41 11.83
C GLU A 142 36.07 11.64 12.88
N VAL A 143 36.91 10.64 13.13
CA VAL A 143 38.02 10.76 14.09
C VAL A 143 39.03 11.85 13.66
N PRO A 144 39.62 11.82 12.44
CA PRO A 144 40.51 12.91 12.01
C PRO A 144 39.78 14.24 11.84
N ALA A 145 38.49 14.23 11.42
CA ALA A 145 37.70 15.44 11.28
C ALA A 145 37.43 16.14 12.63
N LYS A 146 37.14 15.37 13.66
CA LYS A 146 37.00 15.91 15.04
C LYS A 146 38.31 16.52 15.55
N PHE A 147 39.44 15.87 15.29
CA PHE A 147 40.72 16.37 15.69
C PHE A 147 41.05 17.73 15.03
N VAL A 148 40.81 17.85 13.72
CA VAL A 148 41.00 19.12 12.98
C VAL A 148 40.05 20.21 13.52
N ARG A 149 38.79 19.88 13.80
CA ARG A 149 37.83 20.85 14.37
C ARG A 149 38.25 21.35 15.76
N THR A 150 38.76 20.45 16.62
CA THR A 150 39.23 20.85 17.95
C THR A 150 40.46 21.74 17.86
N LEU A 151 41.40 21.47 16.94
CA LEU A 151 42.53 22.35 16.72
C LEU A 151 42.13 23.74 16.18
N ALA A 152 41.14 23.78 15.26
CA ALA A 152 40.59 25.03 14.78
C ALA A 152 39.92 25.84 15.90
N ALA A 153 39.10 25.18 16.76
CA ALA A 153 38.47 25.81 17.89
C ALA A 153 39.46 26.37 18.93
N VAL A 154 40.60 25.67 19.15
CA VAL A 154 41.66 26.16 20.02
C VAL A 154 42.37 27.36 19.42
N ARG A 155 42.62 27.38 18.10
CA ARG A 155 43.17 28.52 17.43
C ARG A 155 42.25 29.75 17.57
N ASP A 156 40.98 29.61 17.25
CA ASP A 156 40.00 30.69 17.27
C ASP A 156 39.68 31.20 18.72
N SER A 157 40.01 30.41 19.73
CA SER A 157 39.90 30.82 21.15
C SER A 157 41.16 31.55 21.67
N LYS A 158 42.25 31.58 20.89
CA LYS A 158 43.51 32.26 21.24
C LYS A 158 43.70 33.59 20.51
N GLU A 159 42.90 33.85 19.48
CA GLU A 159 42.71 35.18 18.88
C GLU A 159 41.60 35.95 19.62
#